data_9d5e5426323ba1ef4120942af00dc8e7
#
_entry.id   9d5e5426323ba1ef4120942af00dc8e7
#
_cell.length_a   1.000
_cell.length_b   1.000
_cell.length_c   1.000
_cell.angle_alpha   90.00
_cell.angle_beta   90.00
_cell.angle_gamma   90.00
#
_symmetry.space_group_name_H-M   'P 1'
#
loop_
_entity.id
_entity.type
_entity.pdbx_description
1 polymer ?
#
loop_
_entity_poly.entity_id
_entity_poly.type
_entity_poly.pdbx_seq_one_letter_code
_entity_poly.pdbx_strand_id
1 'polypeptide(L)'
;MHIPHDALVFVGDGQKALFLRNKGDSIVPNLRVERVFTDENPPTHEQGTDRPGRAFKRAGTNLRSSVETTDWHELEKHRFVGHVATAMEKFVHIQGIKKIVVVAPPRTLAELREAFDASVKGKIIAEVGKDLTNSPIWQIEKHLTHEAG
;
A
#
# COMPACT_ATOMS: atom_id res chain seq x y z
N MET A 1 -11.48 -16.77 -2.76
CA MET A 1 -10.50 -17.37 -1.86
C MET A 1 -10.99 -17.34 -0.42
N HIS A 2 -10.41 -18.16 0.40
CA HIS A 2 -10.74 -18.15 1.81
C HIS A 2 -9.67 -17.37 2.54
N ILE A 3 -10.09 -16.43 3.36
CA ILE A 3 -9.16 -15.59 4.10
C ILE A 3 -9.15 -16.07 5.55
N PRO A 4 -8.05 -16.61 6.02
CA PRO A 4 -8.03 -17.16 7.39
C PRO A 4 -8.34 -16.10 8.43
N HIS A 5 -8.85 -16.55 9.56
CA HIS A 5 -9.10 -15.66 10.69
C HIS A 5 -7.75 -15.04 11.10
N ASP A 6 -7.76 -13.78 11.40
CA ASP A 6 -6.59 -12.99 11.78
C ASP A 6 -5.56 -12.77 10.66
N ALA A 7 -5.86 -13.20 9.46
CA ALA A 7 -4.95 -12.90 8.36
C ALA A 7 -4.94 -11.40 8.09
N LEU A 8 -3.81 -10.92 7.63
CA LEU A 8 -3.66 -9.54 7.25
C LEU A 8 -3.93 -9.42 5.76
N VAL A 9 -4.79 -8.51 5.38
CA VAL A 9 -5.06 -8.23 3.99
C VAL A 9 -4.50 -6.85 3.69
N PHE A 10 -3.49 -6.81 2.85
CA PHE A 10 -2.89 -5.55 2.43
C PHE A 10 -3.57 -5.14 1.15
N VAL A 11 -4.07 -3.91 1.08
CA VAL A 11 -4.67 -3.37 -0.13
C VAL A 11 -3.96 -2.08 -0.43
N GLY A 12 -3.28 -1.98 -1.55
CA GLY A 12 -2.50 -0.79 -1.82
C GLY A 12 -2.32 -0.46 -3.28
N ASP A 13 -1.83 0.72 -3.53
CA ASP A 13 -1.37 1.14 -4.85
C ASP A 13 -0.10 1.94 -4.58
N GLY A 14 0.34 2.77 -5.48
CA GLY A 14 1.58 3.51 -5.28
C GLY A 14 1.44 4.73 -4.40
N GLN A 15 0.24 5.02 -3.94
CA GLN A 15 0.00 6.24 -3.17
C GLN A 15 -0.81 6.03 -1.91
N LYS A 16 -1.41 4.88 -1.75
CA LYS A 16 -2.25 4.61 -0.60
C LYS A 16 -2.16 3.15 -0.24
N ALA A 17 -2.21 2.84 1.02
CA ALA A 17 -2.19 1.46 1.47
C ALA A 17 -3.05 1.30 2.71
N LEU A 18 -3.72 0.17 2.78
CA LEU A 18 -4.56 -0.18 3.91
C LEU A 18 -4.12 -1.52 4.45
N PHE A 19 -4.00 -1.62 5.76
CA PHE A 19 -3.74 -2.89 6.42
C PHE A 19 -5.07 -3.30 7.05
N LEU A 20 -5.67 -4.36 6.55
CA LEU A 20 -6.94 -4.85 7.06
C LEU A 20 -6.72 -6.19 7.76
N ARG A 21 -7.47 -6.42 8.82
CA ARG A 21 -7.34 -7.66 9.56
C ARG A 21 -8.65 -8.40 9.49
N ASN A 22 -8.62 -9.69 9.25
CA ASN A 22 -9.86 -10.47 9.20
C ASN A 22 -10.27 -10.89 10.61
N LYS A 23 -11.27 -10.22 11.14
CA LYS A 23 -11.80 -10.55 12.44
C LYS A 23 -12.94 -11.58 12.37
N GLY A 24 -13.32 -11.95 11.14
CA GLY A 24 -14.32 -12.99 10.94
C GLY A 24 -13.63 -14.32 10.72
N ASP A 25 -14.31 -15.24 10.04
CA ASP A 25 -13.70 -16.52 9.76
C ASP A 25 -13.41 -16.65 8.28
N SER A 26 -13.01 -17.81 7.84
CA SER A 26 -12.57 -17.97 6.46
C SER A 26 -13.71 -18.00 5.46
N ILE A 27 -14.91 -18.24 5.94
CA ILE A 27 -16.05 -18.28 5.02
C ILE A 27 -16.73 -16.92 4.97
N VAL A 28 -16.88 -16.30 6.14
CA VAL A 28 -17.51 -14.99 6.23
C VAL A 28 -16.49 -14.03 6.82
N PRO A 29 -15.69 -13.39 5.99
CA PRO A 29 -14.64 -12.50 6.51
C PRO A 29 -15.26 -11.21 7.04
N ASN A 30 -14.57 -10.62 7.98
CA ASN A 30 -14.97 -9.34 8.52
C ASN A 30 -13.69 -8.52 8.59
N LEU A 31 -13.39 -7.82 7.52
CA LEU A 31 -12.15 -7.08 7.44
C LEU A 31 -12.27 -5.75 8.15
N ARG A 32 -11.30 -5.47 9.01
CA ARG A 32 -11.27 -4.23 9.77
C ARG A 32 -9.98 -3.50 9.50
N VAL A 33 -10.07 -2.20 9.32
CA VAL A 33 -8.92 -1.37 9.04
C VAL A 33 -8.08 -1.22 10.30
N GLU A 34 -6.79 -1.54 10.22
CA GLU A 34 -5.90 -1.35 11.35
C GLU A 34 -4.90 -0.23 11.08
N ARG A 35 -4.51 -0.02 9.84
CA ARG A 35 -3.60 1.05 9.49
C ARG A 35 -3.93 1.59 8.13
N VAL A 36 -3.67 2.88 7.93
CA VAL A 36 -3.86 3.53 6.64
C VAL A 36 -2.62 4.35 6.37
N PHE A 37 -2.08 4.24 5.17
CA PHE A 37 -0.93 5.03 4.76
C PHE A 37 -1.29 5.79 3.50
N THR A 38 -0.89 7.03 3.40
CA THR A 38 -1.10 7.82 2.20
C THR A 38 0.17 8.56 1.84
N ASP A 39 0.30 8.79 0.57
CA ASP A 39 1.45 9.47 0.09
C ASP A 39 1.41 10.95 0.36
N GLU A 40 0.27 11.49 0.74
CA GLU A 40 0.16 12.84 1.02
C GLU A 40 0.72 13.08 2.31
N ASN A 41 1.92 12.80 2.53
CA ASN A 41 2.43 12.84 3.74
C ASN A 41 2.68 14.18 4.21
N PRO A 42 2.02 14.57 5.10
CA PRO A 42 2.02 15.84 5.59
C PRO A 42 3.29 16.49 5.91
N PRO A 43 4.18 15.85 6.52
CA PRO A 43 5.36 16.54 6.91
C PRO A 43 6.00 17.21 5.75
N THR A 44 6.13 16.49 4.69
CA THR A 44 6.73 17.01 3.54
C THR A 44 5.89 18.03 2.91
N HIS A 45 4.64 17.72 2.84
CA HIS A 45 3.71 18.57 2.22
C HIS A 45 3.64 19.90 2.88
N GLU A 46 3.54 19.90 4.13
CA GLU A 46 3.42 21.10 4.82
C GLU A 46 4.61 21.96 4.71
N GLN A 47 5.74 21.38 4.72
CA GLN A 47 6.84 22.15 4.59
C GLN A 47 6.93 22.77 3.31
N GLY A 48 6.57 22.08 2.35
CA GLY A 48 6.61 22.59 1.04
C GLY A 48 5.77 23.72 0.87
N THR A 49 4.72 23.75 1.52
CA THR A 49 3.84 24.74 1.27
C THR A 49 4.27 25.92 1.69
N ASP A 50 4.76 25.88 2.50
CA ASP A 50 4.98 26.99 2.91
C ASP A 50 5.89 27.61 2.40
N ARG A 51 6.10 27.38 2.08
CA ARG A 51 6.72 27.82 1.57
C ARG A 51 6.89 28.06 0.64
N PRO A 52 6.63 28.30 0.48
CA PRO A 52 6.61 28.35 -0.53
C PRO A 52 7.46 28.69 -1.12
N GLY A 53 7.61 28.98 -0.84
CA GLY A 53 8.21 29.29 -1.48
C GLY A 53 8.82 28.88 -2.09
N ARG A 54 8.81 28.51 -1.84
CA ARG A 54 9.24 28.18 -2.47
C ARG A 54 9.23 28.10 -3.49
N ALA A 55 8.78 28.27 -3.62
CA ALA A 55 8.60 28.15 -4.68
C ALA A 55 9.32 28.59 -5.53
N PHE A 56 9.66 29.00 -5.39
CA PHE A 56 10.15 29.34 -6.24
C PHE A 56 10.95 29.21 -6.77
N LYS A 57 11.13 29.01 -6.68
CA LYS A 57 11.82 28.86 -7.27
C LYS A 57 12.08 28.50 -8.15
N ARG A 58 12.00 28.31 -8.23
CA ARG A 58 12.04 27.81 -8.93
C ARG A 58 11.95 27.97 -10.16
N ALA A 59 11.92 28.70 -10.55
CA ALA A 59 11.59 29.08 -11.80
C ALA A 59 12.31 28.32 -12.80
N GLY A 60 13.53 28.38 -12.80
CA GLY A 60 14.23 27.67 -13.77
C GLY A 60 13.93 26.26 -13.78
N THR A 61 13.66 25.77 -12.66
CA THR A 61 13.38 24.42 -12.53
C THR A 61 12.19 24.03 -13.28
N ASN A 62 11.26 24.88 -13.35
CA ASN A 62 10.08 24.56 -14.01
C ASN A 62 10.26 24.20 -15.39
N LEU A 63 11.15 24.81 -16.01
CA LEU A 63 11.29 24.57 -17.35
C LEU A 63 11.81 23.27 -17.69
N ARG A 64 12.36 22.60 -16.81
CA ARG A 64 12.91 21.41 -17.13
C ARG A 64 12.11 20.37 -17.27
N SER A 65 11.07 20.55 -17.07
CA SER A 65 10.41 19.68 -17.52
C SER A 65 9.67 18.69 -17.05
N SER A 66 8.79 18.31 -17.89
CA SER A 66 7.86 17.30 -17.68
C SER A 66 8.58 16.03 -17.42
N VAL A 67 9.69 15.83 -18.00
CA VAL A 67 10.44 14.62 -17.83
C VAL A 67 10.89 14.50 -16.37
N GLU A 68 11.39 15.54 -15.83
CA GLU A 68 11.81 15.53 -14.46
C GLU A 68 10.65 15.34 -13.53
N THR A 69 9.52 15.89 -13.87
CA THR A 69 8.35 15.75 -13.07
C THR A 69 7.90 14.29 -13.05
N THR A 70 7.97 13.64 -14.19
CA THR A 70 7.60 12.25 -14.27
C THR A 70 8.52 11.39 -13.44
N ASP A 71 9.82 11.65 -13.50
CA ASP A 71 10.78 10.90 -12.72
C ASP A 71 10.54 11.11 -11.24
N TRP A 72 10.16 12.32 -10.86
CA TRP A 72 9.90 12.62 -9.47
C TRP A 72 8.71 11.82 -8.98
N HIS A 73 7.66 11.71 -9.76
CA HIS A 73 6.49 10.96 -9.37
C HIS A 73 6.80 9.48 -9.21
N GLU A 74 7.62 8.94 -10.10
CA GLU A 74 8.00 7.54 -10.00
C GLU A 74 8.84 7.30 -8.75
N LEU A 75 9.72 8.22 -8.45
CA LEU A 75 10.54 8.11 -7.29
C LEU A 75 9.70 8.19 -6.02
N GLU A 76 8.70 9.04 -6.00
CA GLU A 76 7.82 9.15 -4.86
C GLU A 76 7.05 7.87 -4.63
N LYS A 77 6.58 7.25 -5.69
CA LYS A 77 5.87 6.00 -5.55
C LYS A 77 6.78 4.92 -5.02
N HIS A 78 8.00 4.90 -5.50
CA HIS A 78 8.96 3.92 -5.08
C HIS A 78 9.28 4.10 -3.60
N ARG A 79 9.42 5.32 -3.16
CA ARG A 79 9.66 5.62 -1.76
C ARG A 79 8.50 5.20 -0.91
N PHE A 80 7.29 5.44 -1.40
CA PHE A 80 6.10 5.08 -0.67
C PHE A 80 6.03 3.58 -0.47
N VAL A 81 6.30 2.82 -1.54
CA VAL A 81 6.28 1.37 -1.46
C VAL A 81 7.32 0.88 -0.45
N GLY A 82 8.51 1.46 -0.46
CA GLY A 82 9.55 1.08 0.49
C GLY A 82 9.15 1.38 1.92
N HIS A 83 8.53 2.53 2.13
CA HIS A 83 8.09 2.94 3.45
C HIS A 83 7.01 1.98 3.96
N VAL A 84 6.07 1.63 3.11
CA VAL A 84 5.00 0.72 3.47
C VAL A 84 5.54 -0.67 3.75
N ALA A 85 6.52 -1.11 2.97
CA ALA A 85 7.11 -2.42 3.18
C ALA A 85 7.81 -2.50 4.54
N THR A 86 8.48 -1.43 4.95
CA THR A 86 9.12 -1.39 6.26
C THR A 86 8.07 -1.43 7.36
N ALA A 87 6.98 -0.69 7.17
CA ALA A 87 5.90 -0.68 8.14
C ALA A 87 5.26 -2.06 8.25
N MET A 88 5.15 -2.75 7.13
CA MET A 88 4.58 -4.10 7.09
C MET A 88 5.45 -5.06 7.89
N GLU A 89 6.76 -4.97 7.75
CA GLU A 89 7.65 -5.84 8.51
C GLU A 89 7.43 -5.67 10.00
N LYS A 90 7.36 -4.43 10.44
CA LYS A 90 7.16 -4.15 11.84
C LYS A 90 5.80 -4.61 12.32
N PHE A 91 4.79 -4.35 11.52
CA PHE A 91 3.43 -4.72 11.89
C PHE A 91 3.30 -6.23 12.02
N VAL A 92 3.84 -6.95 11.05
CA VAL A 92 3.78 -8.40 11.05
C VAL A 92 4.48 -8.97 12.28
N HIS A 93 5.62 -8.41 12.61
CA HIS A 93 6.38 -8.90 13.74
C HIS A 93 5.68 -8.58 15.06
N ILE A 94 5.27 -7.35 15.25
CA ILE A 94 4.64 -6.94 16.50
C ILE A 94 3.29 -7.61 16.71
N GLN A 95 2.51 -7.73 15.67
CA GLN A 95 1.18 -8.32 15.78
C GLN A 95 1.15 -9.84 15.65
N GLY A 96 2.28 -10.43 15.36
CA GLY A 96 2.33 -11.88 15.21
C GLY A 96 1.52 -12.39 14.04
N ILE A 97 1.52 -11.66 12.96
CA ILE A 97 0.76 -12.05 11.78
C ILE A 97 1.37 -13.30 11.16
N LYS A 98 0.53 -14.23 10.78
CA LYS A 98 1.02 -15.49 10.20
C LYS A 98 0.68 -15.66 8.74
N LYS A 99 -0.38 -15.03 8.28
CA LYS A 99 -0.79 -15.17 6.88
C LYS A 99 -1.16 -13.82 6.32
N ILE A 100 -0.76 -13.57 5.09
CA ILE A 100 -0.95 -12.28 4.44
C ILE A 100 -1.52 -12.47 3.04
N VAL A 101 -2.50 -11.65 2.70
CA VAL A 101 -3.02 -11.56 1.34
C VAL A 101 -2.63 -10.18 0.84
N VAL A 102 -2.02 -10.09 -0.32
CA VAL A 102 -1.58 -8.81 -0.87
C VAL A 102 -2.42 -8.46 -2.09
N VAL A 103 -3.05 -7.31 -2.07
CA VAL A 103 -3.90 -6.85 -3.16
C VAL A 103 -3.34 -5.53 -3.67
N ALA A 104 -2.93 -5.47 -4.90
CA ALA A 104 -2.38 -4.26 -5.49
C ALA A 104 -2.35 -4.41 -7.00
N PRO A 105 -2.26 -3.32 -7.74
CA PRO A 105 -2.11 -3.42 -9.19
C PRO A 105 -0.84 -4.20 -9.52
N PRO A 106 -0.80 -4.86 -10.65
CA PRO A 106 0.34 -5.72 -10.98
C PRO A 106 1.71 -5.08 -10.84
N ARG A 107 1.83 -3.83 -11.26
CA ARG A 107 3.11 -3.15 -11.17
C ARG A 107 3.51 -2.92 -9.73
N THR A 108 2.57 -2.55 -8.90
CA THR A 108 2.83 -2.33 -7.49
C THR A 108 3.15 -3.66 -6.81
N LEU A 109 2.48 -4.74 -7.19
CA LEU A 109 2.79 -6.04 -6.65
C LEU A 109 4.24 -6.41 -6.90
N ALA A 110 4.73 -6.13 -8.10
CA ALA A 110 6.12 -6.43 -8.43
C ALA A 110 7.07 -5.65 -7.55
N GLU A 111 6.76 -4.39 -7.31
CA GLU A 111 7.61 -3.57 -6.46
C GLU A 111 7.56 -4.03 -5.01
N LEU A 112 6.39 -4.41 -4.55
CA LEU A 112 6.26 -4.89 -3.19
C LEU A 112 7.03 -6.19 -2.98
N ARG A 113 7.01 -7.07 -3.97
CA ARG A 113 7.74 -8.32 -3.86
C ARG A 113 9.23 -8.06 -3.65
N GLU A 114 9.75 -7.03 -4.29
CA GLU A 114 11.15 -6.70 -4.13
C GLU A 114 11.42 -6.01 -2.81
N ALA A 115 10.47 -5.29 -2.30
CA ALA A 115 10.67 -4.51 -1.10
C ALA A 115 10.45 -5.30 0.19
N PHE A 116 9.59 -6.32 0.17
CA PHE A 116 9.32 -7.09 1.37
C PHE A 116 10.51 -7.98 1.71
N ASP A 117 10.79 -8.15 2.99
CA ASP A 117 11.87 -9.03 3.38
C ASP A 117 11.38 -10.48 3.40
N ALA A 118 12.27 -11.39 3.66
CA ALA A 118 11.95 -12.81 3.62
C ALA A 118 10.89 -13.19 4.63
N SER A 119 10.88 -12.54 5.78
CA SER A 119 9.92 -12.90 6.80
C SER A 119 8.50 -12.55 6.38
N VAL A 120 8.33 -11.45 5.66
CA VAL A 120 7.02 -11.09 5.15
C VAL A 120 6.65 -11.98 3.99
N LYS A 121 7.58 -12.18 3.06
CA LYS A 121 7.30 -13.00 1.88
C LYS A 121 6.86 -14.40 2.24
N GLY A 122 7.45 -14.96 3.27
CA GLY A 122 7.12 -16.32 3.66
C GLY A 122 5.72 -16.46 4.20
N LYS A 123 5.07 -15.37 4.53
CA LYS A 123 3.74 -15.41 5.07
C LYS A 123 2.65 -15.09 4.06
N ILE A 124 3.03 -14.70 2.86
CA ILE A 124 2.06 -14.34 1.83
C ILE A 124 1.41 -15.60 1.27
N ILE A 125 0.10 -15.70 1.40
CA ILE A 125 -0.62 -16.87 0.91
C ILE A 125 -1.30 -16.59 -0.43
N ALA A 126 -1.47 -15.34 -0.80
CA ALA A 126 -2.10 -15.02 -2.07
C ALA A 126 -1.80 -13.59 -2.48
N GLU A 127 -1.77 -13.37 -3.80
CA GLU A 127 -1.58 -12.03 -4.33
C GLU A 127 -2.68 -11.81 -5.35
N VAL A 128 -3.30 -10.65 -5.30
CA VAL A 128 -4.38 -10.30 -6.21
C VAL A 128 -3.99 -9.02 -6.95
N GLY A 129 -3.92 -9.10 -8.25
CA GLY A 129 -3.46 -7.97 -9.06
C GLY A 129 -4.57 -7.03 -9.43
N LYS A 130 -5.15 -6.37 -8.47
CA LYS A 130 -6.22 -5.42 -8.69
C LYS A 130 -6.06 -4.22 -7.78
N ASP A 131 -6.60 -3.09 -8.22
CA ASP A 131 -6.57 -1.87 -7.44
C ASP A 131 -7.91 -1.75 -6.71
N LEU A 132 -7.92 -2.07 -5.44
CA LEU A 132 -9.12 -1.98 -4.63
C LEU A 132 -9.00 -0.92 -3.54
N THR A 133 -8.03 -0.02 -3.63
CA THR A 133 -7.78 0.95 -2.57
C THR A 133 -8.91 1.91 -2.36
N ASN A 134 -9.70 2.17 -3.37
CA ASN A 134 -10.81 3.09 -3.25
C ASN A 134 -12.15 2.41 -3.11
N SER A 135 -12.15 1.10 -2.96
CA SER A 135 -13.38 0.34 -2.79
C SER A 135 -13.76 0.27 -1.32
N PRO A 136 -15.05 0.25 -1.03
CA PRO A 136 -15.46 0.09 0.37
C PRO A 136 -15.11 -1.31 0.83
N ILE A 137 -14.98 -1.49 2.12
CA ILE A 137 -14.55 -2.76 2.66
C ILE A 137 -15.43 -3.93 2.25
N TRP A 138 -16.74 -3.74 2.26
CA TRP A 138 -17.63 -4.83 1.86
C TRP A 138 -17.36 -5.28 0.43
N GLN A 139 -16.96 -4.34 -0.42
CA GLN A 139 -16.69 -4.69 -1.79
C GLN A 139 -15.34 -5.39 -1.91
N ILE A 140 -14.38 -5.00 -1.10
CA ILE A 140 -13.09 -5.69 -1.05
C ILE A 140 -13.33 -7.13 -0.61
N GLU A 141 -14.13 -7.32 0.42
CA GLU A 141 -14.46 -8.65 0.88
C GLU A 141 -15.11 -9.48 -0.22
N LYS A 142 -16.03 -8.87 -0.93
CA LYS A 142 -16.72 -9.56 -2.00
C LYS A 142 -15.77 -9.97 -3.12
N HIS A 143 -14.89 -9.05 -3.51
CA HIS A 143 -13.92 -9.37 -4.54
C HIS A 143 -13.03 -10.52 -4.13
N LEU A 144 -12.56 -10.50 -2.91
CA LEU A 144 -11.62 -11.53 -2.47
C LEU A 144 -12.26 -12.88 -2.28
N THR A 145 -13.49 -12.90 -1.78
CA THR A 145 -14.12 -14.19 -1.54
C THR A 145 -14.64 -14.82 -2.82
N HIS A 146 -14.95 -14.00 -3.83
CA HIS A 146 -15.40 -14.54 -5.08
C HIS A 146 -14.28 -14.79 -6.07
N GLU A 147 -13.12 -14.29 -5.80
CA GLU A 147 -12.01 -14.45 -6.67
C GLU A 147 -11.55 -15.83 -6.57
N ALA A 148 -10.99 -16.26 -7.45
CA ALA A 148 -10.42 -17.47 -7.35
C ALA A 148 -11.24 -18.55 -7.23
N GLY A 149 -12.33 -18.19 -7.39
CA GLY A 149 -13.21 -19.24 -7.32
C GLY A 149 -12.50 -20.35 -7.58
#